data_0597b6be1f6ef34ce02cc5f87f38e190
#
_entry.id   0597b6be1f6ef34ce02cc5f87f38e190
#
_cell.length_a   1.000
_cell.length_b   1.000
_cell.length_c   1.000
_cell.angle_alpha   90.00
_cell.angle_beta   90.00
_cell.angle_gamma   90.00
#
_symmetry.space_group_name_H-M   'P 1'
#
loop_
_entity.id
_entity.type
_entity.pdbx_description
1 polymer ?
#
loop_
_entity_poly.entity_id
_entity_poly.type
_entity_poly.pdbx_seq_one_letter_code
_entity_poly.pdbx_strand_id
1 'polypeptide(L)'
;MKPDGVFLSNGPADPAAVTYAIENIRKLLSSEWRSGGVGDSPTRNTPTHPLPIMGICLGHQLLSLACGAKTGRLKFGHHGCNHPVKNLATGKVEITSQNHNFAVLPESVPDCLEVTHINLNDNSIEGVRHKTLPAFSVQYHPESCPGPHDSKYLFKQFQEMVLAVKEEV
;
A
#
# COMPACT_ATOMS: atom_id res chain seq x y z
N MET A 1 4.55 -16.82 13.19
CA MET A 1 5.66 -15.88 12.87
C MET A 1 5.39 -14.58 13.59
N LYS A 2 6.43 -13.87 14.02
CA LYS A 2 6.32 -12.49 14.54
C LYS A 2 7.04 -11.58 13.54
N PRO A 3 6.38 -11.10 12.47
CA PRO A 3 7.01 -10.21 11.51
C PRO A 3 7.15 -8.81 12.10
N ASP A 4 8.18 -8.08 11.70
CA ASP A 4 8.38 -6.67 12.05
C ASP A 4 7.64 -5.71 11.09
N GLY A 5 7.19 -6.20 9.96
CA GLY A 5 6.41 -5.50 8.96
C GLY A 5 5.83 -6.45 7.92
N VAL A 6 4.88 -5.99 7.12
CA VAL A 6 4.24 -6.76 6.04
C VAL A 6 4.44 -6.04 4.71
N PHE A 7 4.92 -6.79 3.73
CA PHE A 7 5.03 -6.33 2.36
C PHE A 7 3.97 -7.03 1.49
N LEU A 8 3.06 -6.25 0.91
CA LEU A 8 2.05 -6.73 -0.01
C LEU A 8 2.59 -6.61 -1.43
N SER A 9 2.99 -7.74 -1.99
CA SER A 9 3.60 -7.78 -3.32
C SER A 9 2.59 -7.54 -4.44
N ASN A 10 3.12 -7.31 -5.64
CA ASN A 10 2.37 -7.32 -6.89
C ASN A 10 1.83 -8.72 -7.19
N GLY A 11 0.88 -8.80 -8.12
CA GLY A 11 0.30 -10.04 -8.62
C GLY A 11 -0.75 -9.80 -9.69
N PRO A 12 -1.10 -10.82 -10.48
CA PRO A 12 -2.20 -10.77 -11.41
C PRO A 12 -3.51 -11.07 -10.68
N ALA A 13 -4.51 -10.25 -10.82
CA ALA A 13 -5.91 -10.56 -10.48
C ALA A 13 -6.82 -9.34 -10.67
N ASP A 14 -8.14 -9.57 -10.64
CA ASP A 14 -9.08 -8.53 -10.23
C ASP A 14 -8.96 -8.37 -8.70
N PRO A 15 -8.53 -7.18 -8.21
CA PRO A 15 -8.28 -7.00 -6.78
C PRO A 15 -9.53 -7.22 -5.93
N ALA A 16 -10.72 -6.89 -6.43
CA ALA A 16 -11.97 -7.06 -5.70
C ALA A 16 -12.37 -8.55 -5.52
N ALA A 17 -11.85 -9.44 -6.35
CA ALA A 17 -12.09 -10.87 -6.25
C ALA A 17 -11.22 -11.56 -5.17
N VAL A 18 -10.15 -10.91 -4.68
CA VAL A 18 -9.22 -11.47 -3.69
C VAL A 18 -9.69 -11.17 -2.26
N THR A 19 -10.94 -11.53 -1.97
CA THR A 19 -11.64 -11.18 -0.71
C THR A 19 -10.91 -11.64 0.54
N TYR A 20 -10.33 -12.84 0.52
CA TYR A 20 -9.57 -13.38 1.66
C TYR A 20 -8.35 -12.51 2.03
N ALA A 21 -7.66 -11.95 1.03
CA ALA A 21 -6.51 -11.07 1.30
C ALA A 21 -6.98 -9.73 1.88
N ILE A 22 -8.07 -9.16 1.33
CA ILE A 22 -8.67 -7.92 1.84
C ILE A 22 -9.06 -8.08 3.31
N GLU A 23 -9.72 -9.20 3.67
CA GLU A 23 -10.13 -9.50 5.05
C GLU A 23 -8.92 -9.65 5.98
N ASN A 24 -7.87 -10.36 5.54
CA ASN A 24 -6.66 -10.51 6.32
C ASN A 24 -5.92 -9.18 6.52
N ILE A 25 -5.86 -8.32 5.49
CA ILE A 25 -5.27 -6.98 5.62
C ILE A 25 -6.08 -6.13 6.60
N ARG A 26 -7.42 -6.20 6.58
CA ARG A 26 -8.27 -5.53 7.59
C ARG A 26 -7.94 -5.95 9.01
N LYS A 27 -7.75 -7.25 9.24
CA LYS A 27 -7.33 -7.77 10.55
C LYS A 27 -5.96 -7.24 10.96
N LEU A 28 -5.00 -7.16 10.02
CA LEU A 28 -3.66 -6.58 10.27
C LEU A 28 -3.73 -5.08 10.63
N LEU A 29 -4.65 -4.33 10.03
CA LEU A 29 -4.87 -2.91 10.30
C LEU A 29 -5.64 -2.68 11.61
N SER A 30 -6.43 -3.66 12.06
CA SER A 30 -7.24 -3.56 13.28
C SER A 30 -6.43 -3.86 14.55
N SER A 31 -7.00 -3.48 15.70
CA SER A 31 -6.45 -3.84 17.02
C SER A 31 -6.55 -5.35 17.33
N GLU A 32 -7.34 -6.11 16.59
CA GLU A 32 -7.53 -7.55 16.80
C GLU A 32 -6.24 -8.35 16.56
N TRP A 33 -5.43 -7.93 15.60
CA TRP A 33 -4.10 -8.52 15.38
C TRP A 33 -3.20 -8.36 16.60
N ARG A 34 -3.36 -7.24 17.33
CA ARG A 34 -2.56 -6.91 18.52
C ARG A 34 -2.96 -7.74 19.73
N SER A 35 -4.21 -8.23 19.81
CA SER A 35 -4.74 -8.98 20.95
C SER A 35 -4.58 -10.49 20.86
N GLY A 36 -3.90 -11.03 19.84
CA GLY A 36 -3.58 -12.46 19.75
C GLY A 36 -4.73 -13.37 19.35
N GLY A 37 -5.83 -12.83 18.80
CA GLY A 37 -7.00 -13.61 18.38
C GLY A 37 -8.00 -13.91 19.49
N VAL A 38 -9.18 -14.33 19.09
CA VAL A 38 -10.32 -14.63 19.97
C VAL A 38 -9.95 -15.77 20.96
N GLY A 39 -9.77 -15.45 22.23
CA GLY A 39 -9.76 -16.43 23.31
C GLY A 39 -8.52 -16.50 24.20
N ASP A 40 -7.39 -15.86 23.84
CA ASP A 40 -6.23 -15.84 24.72
C ASP A 40 -6.07 -14.48 25.41
N SER A 41 -5.88 -14.53 26.74
CA SER A 41 -5.42 -13.35 27.49
C SER A 41 -4.16 -12.79 26.84
N PRO A 42 -3.96 -11.46 26.78
CA PRO A 42 -2.80 -10.85 26.17
C PRO A 42 -1.53 -11.46 26.80
N THR A 43 -0.86 -12.31 26.04
CA THR A 43 0.43 -12.83 26.49
C THR A 43 1.43 -11.66 26.46
N ARG A 44 2.42 -11.68 27.35
CA ARG A 44 3.49 -10.65 27.45
C ARG A 44 4.24 -10.34 26.14
N ASN A 45 3.86 -10.94 25.03
CA ASN A 45 4.52 -10.90 23.73
C ASN A 45 3.60 -10.45 22.58
N THR A 46 2.44 -9.87 22.86
CA THR A 46 1.57 -9.31 21.82
C THR A 46 2.17 -7.96 21.39
N PRO A 47 2.36 -7.70 20.08
CA PRO A 47 2.84 -6.40 19.63
C PRO A 47 1.88 -5.29 20.08
N THR A 48 2.37 -4.33 20.82
CA THR A 48 1.58 -3.17 21.30
C THR A 48 1.37 -2.11 20.22
N HIS A 49 2.15 -2.19 19.14
CA HIS A 49 2.18 -1.22 18.04
C HIS A 49 1.58 -1.78 16.75
N PRO A 50 0.97 -0.92 15.90
CA PRO A 50 0.47 -1.32 14.60
C PRO A 50 1.62 -1.81 13.70
N LEU A 51 1.39 -2.90 12.99
CA LEU A 51 2.37 -3.51 12.10
C LEU A 51 2.57 -2.62 10.86
N PRO A 52 3.81 -2.21 10.53
CA PRO A 52 4.10 -1.48 9.31
C PRO A 52 3.72 -2.27 8.05
N ILE A 53 3.02 -1.62 7.12
CA ILE A 53 2.56 -2.25 5.87
C ILE A 53 2.98 -1.40 4.67
N MET A 54 3.62 -2.03 3.68
CA MET A 54 3.85 -1.45 2.36
C MET A 54 3.21 -2.30 1.28
N GLY A 55 2.50 -1.67 0.32
CA GLY A 55 1.87 -2.35 -0.82
C GLY A 55 2.39 -1.86 -2.17
N ILE A 56 2.54 -2.77 -3.14
CA ILE A 56 2.94 -2.48 -4.53
C ILE A 56 1.92 -3.10 -5.49
N CYS A 57 1.46 -2.32 -6.47
CA CYS A 57 0.57 -2.72 -7.56
C CYS A 57 -0.71 -3.40 -7.02
N LEU A 58 -0.88 -4.71 -7.13
CA LEU A 58 -2.01 -5.43 -6.51
C LEU A 58 -2.06 -5.18 -5.01
N GLY A 59 -0.91 -5.15 -4.32
CA GLY A 59 -0.84 -4.86 -2.88
C GLY A 59 -1.36 -3.47 -2.51
N HIS A 60 -1.16 -2.47 -3.38
CA HIS A 60 -1.75 -1.13 -3.23
C HIS A 60 -3.29 -1.19 -3.33
N GLN A 61 -3.81 -1.90 -4.32
CA GLN A 61 -5.24 -2.05 -4.52
C GLN A 61 -5.89 -2.78 -3.34
N LEU A 62 -5.27 -3.87 -2.87
CA LEU A 62 -5.76 -4.65 -1.73
C LEU A 62 -5.74 -3.85 -0.42
N LEU A 63 -4.68 -3.07 -0.17
CA LEU A 63 -4.61 -2.17 0.99
C LEU A 63 -5.72 -1.12 0.94
N SER A 64 -5.93 -0.49 -0.22
CA SER A 64 -6.97 0.50 -0.42
C SER A 64 -8.37 -0.08 -0.22
N LEU A 65 -8.65 -1.29 -0.77
CA LEU A 65 -9.89 -2.02 -0.56
C LEU A 65 -10.11 -2.41 0.91
N ALA A 66 -9.05 -2.81 1.61
CA ALA A 66 -9.11 -3.12 3.04
C ALA A 66 -9.49 -1.90 3.88
N CYS A 67 -9.06 -0.71 3.48
CA CYS A 67 -9.44 0.56 4.10
C CYS A 67 -10.84 1.06 3.69
N GLY A 68 -11.51 0.41 2.73
CA GLY A 68 -12.87 0.77 2.31
C GLY A 68 -12.98 1.52 0.98
N ALA A 69 -11.87 1.77 0.29
CA ALA A 69 -11.89 2.28 -1.08
C ALA A 69 -12.47 1.24 -2.06
N LYS A 70 -12.72 1.67 -3.28
CA LYS A 70 -13.13 0.81 -4.39
C LYS A 70 -12.10 0.86 -5.51
N THR A 71 -12.03 -0.22 -6.28
CA THR A 71 -11.21 -0.29 -7.49
C THR A 71 -12.08 -0.41 -8.74
N GLY A 72 -11.59 0.11 -9.85
CA GLY A 72 -12.23 0.02 -11.15
C GLY A 72 -11.26 -0.36 -12.24
N ARG A 73 -11.76 -0.97 -13.29
CA ARG A 73 -10.96 -1.33 -14.46
C ARG A 73 -10.72 -0.09 -15.32
N LEU A 74 -9.46 0.19 -15.62
CA LEU A 74 -9.07 1.21 -16.58
C LEU A 74 -9.41 0.78 -18.01
N LYS A 75 -9.77 1.72 -18.87
CA LYS A 75 -10.13 1.44 -20.27
C LYS A 75 -8.99 0.74 -21.03
N PHE A 76 -7.75 1.17 -20.80
CA PHE A 76 -6.57 0.66 -21.50
C PHE A 76 -5.52 0.04 -20.58
N GLY A 77 -5.65 0.27 -19.24
CA GLY A 77 -4.61 -0.03 -18.28
C GLY A 77 -3.40 0.90 -18.39
N HIS A 78 -2.44 0.71 -17.51
CA HIS A 78 -1.14 1.37 -17.59
C HIS A 78 -0.05 0.32 -17.80
N HIS A 79 0.68 0.46 -18.89
CA HIS A 79 1.72 -0.47 -19.31
C HIS A 79 2.92 0.31 -19.86
N GLY A 80 4.11 0.03 -19.36
CA GLY A 80 5.35 0.67 -19.79
C GLY A 80 6.17 1.29 -18.67
N CYS A 81 7.36 1.76 -19.00
CA CYS A 81 8.33 2.29 -18.04
C CYS A 81 8.52 3.81 -18.16
N ASN A 82 7.53 4.53 -18.62
CA ASN A 82 7.61 5.96 -18.95
C ASN A 82 6.42 6.77 -18.46
N HIS A 83 5.70 6.29 -17.45
CA HIS A 83 4.58 7.02 -16.88
C HIS A 83 5.05 8.04 -15.84
N PRO A 84 4.73 9.33 -16.03
CA PRO A 84 5.07 10.37 -15.07
C PRO A 84 4.08 10.35 -13.91
N VAL A 85 4.58 10.19 -12.70
CA VAL A 85 3.81 10.20 -11.45
C VAL A 85 4.30 11.33 -10.57
N LYS A 86 3.38 12.16 -10.09
CA LYS A 86 3.68 13.26 -9.18
C LYS A 86 3.52 12.83 -7.73
N ASN A 87 4.59 12.97 -6.96
CA ASN A 87 4.54 12.89 -5.50
C ASN A 87 3.94 14.20 -4.97
N LEU A 88 2.79 14.13 -4.32
CA LEU A 88 2.05 15.31 -3.86
C LEU A 88 2.71 16.01 -2.67
N ALA A 89 3.45 15.27 -1.83
CA ALA A 89 4.13 15.85 -0.68
C ALA A 89 5.36 16.68 -1.07
N THR A 90 6.12 16.21 -2.08
CA THR A 90 7.37 16.86 -2.50
C THR A 90 7.21 17.72 -3.75
N GLY A 91 6.13 17.51 -4.51
CA GLY A 91 5.91 18.11 -5.82
C GLY A 91 6.79 17.53 -6.95
N LYS A 92 7.67 16.58 -6.65
CA LYS A 92 8.53 15.93 -7.64
C LYS A 92 7.73 15.04 -8.59
N VAL A 93 8.19 14.98 -9.84
CA VAL A 93 7.70 14.03 -10.84
C VAL A 93 8.71 12.89 -10.95
N GLU A 94 8.23 11.69 -10.84
CA GLU A 94 8.98 10.44 -10.95
C GLU A 94 8.56 9.72 -12.23
N ILE A 95 9.51 9.17 -12.96
CA ILE A 95 9.21 8.27 -14.08
C ILE A 95 9.07 6.86 -13.51
N THR A 96 7.95 6.22 -13.81
CA THR A 96 7.56 4.96 -13.17
C THR A 96 7.32 3.83 -14.18
N SER A 97 7.51 2.60 -13.69
CA SER A 97 7.15 1.38 -14.40
C SER A 97 5.75 0.95 -14.01
N GLN A 98 4.89 0.74 -14.99
CA GLN A 98 3.46 0.44 -14.83
C GLN A 98 3.11 -0.89 -15.52
N ASN A 99 2.31 -1.72 -14.83
CA ASN A 99 1.75 -2.94 -15.43
C ASN A 99 0.47 -3.35 -14.69
N HIS A 100 -0.62 -2.59 -14.87
CA HIS A 100 -1.89 -2.87 -14.22
C HIS A 100 -3.09 -2.45 -15.07
N ASN A 101 -4.22 -3.12 -14.86
CA ASN A 101 -5.50 -2.85 -15.54
C ASN A 101 -6.55 -2.25 -14.59
N PHE A 102 -6.29 -2.24 -13.29
CA PHE A 102 -7.20 -1.70 -12.28
C PHE A 102 -6.53 -0.55 -11.55
N ALA A 103 -7.32 0.40 -11.07
CA ALA A 103 -6.87 1.50 -10.22
C ALA A 103 -7.88 1.77 -9.11
N VAL A 104 -7.44 2.44 -8.05
CA VAL A 104 -8.33 2.95 -6.99
C VAL A 104 -9.16 4.09 -7.55
N LEU A 105 -10.47 4.04 -7.32
CA LEU A 105 -11.41 5.08 -7.77
C LEU A 105 -11.31 6.31 -6.88
N PRO A 106 -11.00 7.50 -7.42
CA PRO A 106 -10.78 8.72 -6.63
C PRO A 106 -11.95 9.09 -5.72
N GLU A 107 -13.17 8.93 -6.19
CA GLU A 107 -14.41 9.24 -5.46
C GLU A 107 -14.70 8.27 -4.30
N SER A 108 -13.95 7.18 -4.21
CA SER A 108 -14.13 6.15 -3.18
C SER A 108 -13.09 6.18 -2.07
N VAL A 109 -12.12 7.07 -2.14
CA VAL A 109 -11.05 7.15 -1.13
C VAL A 109 -11.64 7.56 0.22
N PRO A 110 -11.54 6.70 1.26
CA PRO A 110 -12.10 7.00 2.56
C PRO A 110 -11.24 8.03 3.34
N ASP A 111 -11.85 8.66 4.34
CA ASP A 111 -11.19 9.70 5.15
C ASP A 111 -9.93 9.23 5.88
N CYS A 112 -9.79 7.94 6.14
CA CYS A 112 -8.59 7.39 6.79
C CYS A 112 -7.37 7.33 5.86
N LEU A 113 -7.57 7.47 4.55
CA LEU A 113 -6.49 7.48 3.56
C LEU A 113 -6.19 8.89 3.05
N GLU A 114 -4.94 9.11 2.72
CA GLU A 114 -4.44 10.29 2.01
C GLU A 114 -3.82 9.84 0.69
N VAL A 115 -4.20 10.49 -0.41
CA VAL A 115 -3.57 10.29 -1.72
C VAL A 115 -2.19 10.95 -1.70
N THR A 116 -1.17 10.18 -2.02
CA THR A 116 0.24 10.63 -2.00
C THR A 116 0.85 10.81 -3.37
N HIS A 117 0.34 10.08 -4.36
CA HIS A 117 0.86 10.08 -5.73
C HIS A 117 -0.28 10.05 -6.74
N ILE A 118 -0.12 10.78 -7.85
CA ILE A 118 -1.06 10.81 -8.97
C ILE A 118 -0.33 10.65 -10.30
N ASN A 119 -0.93 9.95 -11.24
CA ASN A 119 -0.46 9.86 -12.63
C ASN A 119 -0.75 11.18 -13.35
N LEU A 120 0.23 11.73 -14.04
CA LEU A 120 0.06 12.99 -14.77
C LEU A 120 -0.60 12.83 -16.14
N ASN A 121 -0.76 11.60 -16.63
CA ASN A 121 -1.44 11.36 -17.91
C ASN A 121 -2.96 11.40 -17.77
N ASP A 122 -3.52 10.90 -16.65
CA ASP A 122 -4.97 10.72 -16.49
C ASP A 122 -5.50 11.05 -15.08
N ASN A 123 -4.63 11.51 -14.18
CA ASN A 123 -4.92 11.82 -12.78
C ASN A 123 -5.39 10.61 -11.94
N SER A 124 -5.15 9.39 -12.38
CA SER A 124 -5.40 8.20 -11.57
C SER A 124 -4.56 8.20 -10.30
N ILE A 125 -5.06 7.56 -9.25
CA ILE A 125 -4.36 7.42 -7.97
C ILE A 125 -3.22 6.42 -8.13
N GLU A 126 -2.02 6.87 -7.80
CA GLU A 126 -0.79 6.10 -7.90
C GLU A 126 -0.14 5.82 -6.53
N GLY A 127 -0.70 6.33 -5.46
CA GLY A 127 -0.25 6.03 -4.12
C GLY A 127 -1.18 6.58 -3.05
N VAL A 128 -1.24 5.85 -1.94
CA VAL A 128 -1.96 6.25 -0.73
C VAL A 128 -1.14 5.96 0.52
N ARG A 129 -1.43 6.71 1.60
CA ARG A 129 -0.98 6.38 2.95
C ARG A 129 -2.15 6.41 3.93
N HIS A 130 -2.10 5.59 4.96
CA HIS A 130 -3.03 5.69 6.06
C HIS A 130 -2.63 6.85 6.98
N LYS A 131 -3.61 7.67 7.41
CA LYS A 131 -3.33 8.90 8.19
C LYS A 131 -2.80 8.65 9.59
N THR A 132 -3.14 7.51 10.19
CA THR A 132 -2.83 7.18 11.59
C THR A 132 -2.07 5.88 11.79
N LEU A 133 -2.13 4.96 10.84
CA LEU A 133 -1.42 3.67 10.90
C LEU A 133 -0.16 3.72 10.02
N PRO A 134 0.90 2.97 10.37
CA PRO A 134 2.12 2.91 9.58
C PRO A 134 1.90 2.06 8.31
N ALA A 135 1.08 2.55 7.39
CA ALA A 135 0.74 1.85 6.17
C ALA A 135 0.72 2.80 4.97
N PHE A 136 1.41 2.43 3.90
CA PHE A 136 1.38 3.15 2.63
C PHE A 136 1.53 2.20 1.45
N SER A 137 1.20 2.67 0.27
CA SER A 137 1.33 1.85 -0.93
C SER A 137 1.41 2.69 -2.21
N VAL A 138 1.97 2.08 -3.26
CA VAL A 138 2.05 2.66 -4.61
C VAL A 138 1.54 1.70 -5.66
N GLN A 139 0.90 2.24 -6.71
CA GLN A 139 0.31 1.45 -7.79
C GLN A 139 1.36 0.96 -8.80
N TYR A 140 2.43 1.72 -8.97
CA TYR A 140 3.53 1.41 -9.87
C TYR A 140 4.57 0.47 -9.23
N HIS A 141 5.60 0.13 -9.99
CA HIS A 141 6.65 -0.83 -9.63
C HIS A 141 7.96 -0.13 -9.29
N PRO A 142 8.22 0.28 -8.03
CA PRO A 142 9.48 0.92 -7.63
C PRO A 142 10.67 -0.03 -7.66
N GLU A 143 10.44 -1.35 -7.69
CA GLU A 143 11.45 -2.38 -7.81
C GLU A 143 11.99 -2.55 -9.22
N SER A 144 11.39 -1.91 -10.24
CA SER A 144 11.61 -2.18 -11.65
C SER A 144 13.09 -2.33 -12.03
N CYS A 145 13.42 -3.46 -12.70
CA CYS A 145 14.75 -3.75 -13.19
C CYS A 145 14.66 -4.64 -14.45
N PRO A 146 15.00 -4.15 -15.63
CA PRO A 146 15.45 -2.79 -15.95
C PRO A 146 14.30 -1.79 -15.90
N GLY A 147 14.57 -0.55 -15.49
CA GLY A 147 13.57 0.52 -15.44
C GLY A 147 14.03 1.74 -14.67
N PRO A 148 13.16 2.76 -14.55
CA PRO A 148 13.47 3.98 -13.82
C PRO A 148 13.69 3.67 -12.33
N HIS A 149 14.62 4.41 -11.72
CA HIS A 149 15.04 4.19 -10.34
C HIS A 149 14.58 5.30 -9.38
N ASP A 150 13.75 6.21 -9.86
CA ASP A 150 13.31 7.41 -9.14
C ASP A 150 12.63 7.09 -7.80
N SER A 151 11.92 5.96 -7.74
CA SER A 151 11.07 5.57 -6.62
C SER A 151 11.72 4.58 -5.64
N LYS A 152 13.01 4.26 -5.78
CA LYS A 152 13.69 3.33 -4.86
C LYS A 152 13.71 3.79 -3.41
N TYR A 153 13.57 5.09 -3.14
CA TYR A 153 13.50 5.64 -1.79
C TYR A 153 12.32 5.08 -0.97
N LEU A 154 11.26 4.57 -1.61
CA LEU A 154 10.10 3.99 -0.95
C LEU A 154 10.46 2.76 -0.11
N PHE A 155 11.42 1.94 -0.55
CA PHE A 155 11.91 0.80 0.24
C PHE A 155 12.64 1.26 1.49
N LYS A 156 13.43 2.34 1.38
CA LYS A 156 14.09 2.94 2.54
C LYS A 156 13.05 3.52 3.52
N GLN A 157 12.04 4.21 3.01
CA GLN A 157 10.93 4.71 3.80
C GLN A 157 10.22 3.59 4.57
N PHE A 158 9.98 2.45 3.94
CA PHE A 158 9.39 1.29 4.61
C PHE A 158 10.32 0.72 5.69
N GLN A 159 11.61 0.59 5.41
CA GLN A 159 12.60 0.14 6.38
C GLN A 159 12.65 1.08 7.61
N GLU A 160 12.68 2.38 7.38
CA GLU A 160 12.67 3.40 8.45
C GLU A 160 11.40 3.31 9.30
N MET A 161 10.24 3.08 8.67
CA MET A 161 8.97 2.87 9.37
C MET A 161 9.00 1.62 10.26
N VAL A 162 9.59 0.51 9.77
CA VAL A 162 9.75 -0.73 10.56
C VAL A 162 10.68 -0.49 11.75
N LEU A 163 11.78 0.22 11.57
CA LEU A 163 12.73 0.52 12.64
C LEU A 163 12.10 1.43 13.70
N ALA A 164 11.39 2.49 13.29
CA ALA A 164 10.73 3.41 14.21
C ALA A 164 9.73 2.70 15.14
N VAL A 165 8.92 1.78 14.60
CA VAL A 165 7.97 0.99 15.42
C VAL A 165 8.70 0.07 16.39
N LYS A 166 9.90 -0.42 16.07
CA LYS A 166 10.71 -1.26 16.96
C LYS A 166 11.35 -0.48 18.10
N GLU A 167 11.71 0.77 17.88
CA GLU A 167 12.34 1.62 18.90
C GLU A 167 11.33 2.11 19.96
N GLU A 168 10.03 2.08 19.65
CA GLU A 168 8.95 2.43 20.59
C GLU A 168 8.57 1.27 21.54
N VAL A 169 9.17 0.09 21.38
CA VAL A 169 8.94 -1.13 22.19
C VAL A 169 10.06 -1.35 23.20
#